data_00c81f35fa063bd8d69d356bd6785f16
#
_entry.id   00c81f35fa063bd8d69d356bd6785f16
#
_cell.length_a   1.000
_cell.length_b   1.000
_cell.length_c   1.000
_cell.angle_alpha   90.00
_cell.angle_beta   90.00
_cell.angle_gamma   90.00
#
_symmetry.space_group_name_H-M   'P 1'
#
loop_
_entity.id
_entity.type
_entity.pdbx_description
1 polymer ?
#
loop_
_entity_poly.entity_id
_entity_poly.type
_entity_poly.pdbx_seq_one_letter_code
_entity_poly.pdbx_strand_id
1 'polypeptide(L)'
;MCYLVKIYDIIFLVIVMNEENLISYYNKFNEDKRLTRRHGIVEFNTAIHYILKYLKELSDPKVLDVGAGTGRYSGYLFSLGYSVTSVELVKHNLIMLRKNYPDIPSFLGNATDLSKFDDESFDAVILFGPMYHLISDEEKIKALMEAKRVLRKNGYIFISYYMNDYAILKHGFLDKNIIPSFENNLVDNSFRVISKQDDLYSFVRLEDIDHYKDVCDLKRVKIISQDGLTDYFRRDINSLSEEEFNLYLKYHLSVCERYEFLGTSSHVLDILKKGEWFFTFCYAWYFHLLS
;
A
#
# COMPACT_ATOMS: atom_id res chain seq x y z
N MET A 1 28.97 -0.97 -24.10
CA MET A 1 28.76 -2.15 -23.26
C MET A 1 29.22 -1.95 -21.81
N CYS A 2 30.28 -1.20 -21.53
CA CYS A 2 30.80 -1.00 -20.15
C CYS A 2 29.99 -0.01 -19.28
N TYR A 3 29.18 0.89 -19.86
CA TYR A 3 28.34 1.85 -19.09
C TYR A 3 27.02 1.27 -18.59
N LEU A 4 26.42 0.34 -19.32
CA LEU A 4 25.18 -0.32 -18.91
C LEU A 4 25.40 -1.28 -17.72
N VAL A 5 26.50 -1.99 -17.68
CA VAL A 5 26.83 -2.91 -16.58
C VAL A 5 27.02 -2.13 -15.26
N LYS A 6 27.66 -0.94 -15.26
CA LYS A 6 27.80 -0.11 -14.06
C LYS A 6 26.49 0.44 -13.50
N ILE A 7 25.52 0.75 -14.38
CA ILE A 7 24.20 1.25 -13.94
C ILE A 7 23.41 0.12 -13.28
N TYR A 8 23.43 -1.08 -13.85
CA TYR A 8 22.77 -2.24 -13.23
C TYR A 8 23.37 -2.63 -11.88
N ASP A 9 24.69 -2.55 -11.74
CA ASP A 9 25.38 -2.83 -10.47
C ASP A 9 25.05 -1.79 -9.39
N ILE A 10 24.93 -0.51 -9.75
CA ILE A 10 24.55 0.57 -8.82
C ILE A 10 23.08 0.41 -8.40
N ILE A 11 22.16 0.17 -9.32
CA ILE A 11 20.73 -0.04 -9.04
C ILE A 11 20.55 -1.28 -8.15
N PHE A 12 21.25 -2.37 -8.42
CA PHE A 12 21.19 -3.58 -7.62
C PHE A 12 21.73 -3.34 -6.20
N LEU A 13 22.83 -2.62 -6.04
CA LEU A 13 23.43 -2.29 -4.74
C LEU A 13 22.48 -1.40 -3.92
N VAL A 14 21.83 -0.44 -4.53
CA VAL A 14 20.88 0.49 -3.91
C VAL A 14 19.61 -0.23 -3.42
N ILE A 15 19.05 -1.14 -4.22
CA ILE A 15 17.90 -1.97 -3.81
C ILE A 15 18.25 -2.83 -2.59
N VAL A 16 19.43 -3.46 -2.59
CA VAL A 16 19.88 -4.31 -1.46
C VAL A 16 20.04 -3.50 -0.17
N MET A 17 20.53 -2.26 -0.23
CA MET A 17 20.71 -1.41 0.97
C MET A 17 19.36 -1.02 1.59
N ASN A 18 18.33 -0.72 0.80
CA ASN A 18 16.99 -0.41 1.33
C ASN A 18 16.35 -1.64 1.98
N GLU A 19 16.46 -2.80 1.37
CA GLU A 19 15.96 -4.06 1.94
C GLU A 19 16.63 -4.40 3.28
N GLU A 20 17.95 -4.17 3.42
CA GLU A 20 18.68 -4.40 4.68
C GLU A 20 18.20 -3.47 5.81
N ASN A 21 17.96 -2.20 5.53
CA ASN A 21 17.43 -1.24 6.48
C ASN A 21 16.01 -1.61 6.93
N LEU A 22 15.17 -1.99 6.00
CA LEU A 22 13.81 -2.45 6.25
C LEU A 22 13.80 -3.72 7.11
N ILE A 23 14.64 -4.70 6.79
CA ILE A 23 14.82 -5.93 7.57
C ILE A 23 15.30 -5.62 8.99
N SER A 24 16.27 -4.71 9.14
CA SER A 24 16.78 -4.30 10.45
C SER A 24 15.72 -3.61 11.31
N TYR A 25 14.87 -2.79 10.71
CA TYR A 25 13.77 -2.12 11.40
C TYR A 25 12.74 -3.13 11.92
N TYR A 26 12.21 -3.99 11.04
CA TYR A 26 11.17 -4.94 11.42
C TYR A 26 11.66 -6.06 12.35
N ASN A 27 12.94 -6.35 12.39
CA ASN A 27 13.50 -7.24 13.42
C ASN A 27 13.42 -6.64 14.83
N LYS A 28 13.28 -5.31 14.96
CA LYS A 28 13.21 -4.60 16.26
C LYS A 28 11.79 -4.09 16.57
N PHE A 29 10.95 -3.90 15.56
CA PHE A 29 9.62 -3.30 15.68
C PHE A 29 8.53 -4.39 15.71
N ASN A 30 7.59 -4.27 16.65
CA ASN A 30 6.47 -5.20 16.75
C ASN A 30 5.21 -4.58 16.16
N GLU A 31 4.98 -4.84 14.87
CA GLU A 31 3.83 -4.35 14.11
C GLU A 31 2.50 -4.85 14.67
N ASP A 32 2.44 -6.08 15.20
CA ASP A 32 1.22 -6.62 15.82
C ASP A 32 0.74 -5.75 16.98
N LYS A 33 1.68 -5.24 17.81
CA LYS A 33 1.32 -4.34 18.91
C LYS A 33 0.77 -2.99 18.42
N ARG A 34 1.24 -2.47 17.28
CA ARG A 34 0.73 -1.24 16.68
C ARG A 34 -0.74 -1.40 16.30
N LEU A 35 -1.04 -2.45 15.57
CA LEU A 35 -2.39 -2.71 15.04
C LEU A 35 -3.40 -3.19 16.10
N THR A 36 -2.97 -3.54 17.32
CA THR A 36 -3.89 -3.89 18.42
C THR A 36 -4.32 -2.69 19.25
N ARG A 37 -3.64 -1.53 19.13
CA ARG A 37 -4.07 -0.30 19.81
C ARG A 37 -5.23 0.33 19.06
N ARG A 38 -6.09 1.09 19.75
CA ARG A 38 -7.30 1.68 19.15
C ARG A 38 -7.05 2.48 17.89
N HIS A 39 -6.02 3.32 17.84
CA HIS A 39 -5.67 4.04 16.63
C HIS A 39 -5.34 3.11 15.45
N GLY A 40 -4.61 2.01 15.64
CA GLY A 40 -4.33 1.02 14.60
C GLY A 40 -5.55 0.15 14.23
N ILE A 41 -6.50 -0.03 15.17
CA ILE A 41 -7.76 -0.72 14.89
C ILE A 41 -8.62 0.07 13.88
N VAL A 42 -8.58 1.41 13.89
CA VAL A 42 -9.31 2.23 12.91
C VAL A 42 -8.83 1.92 11.49
N GLU A 43 -7.51 1.97 11.28
CA GLU A 43 -6.86 1.63 10.00
C GLU A 43 -7.27 0.23 9.52
N PHE A 44 -7.12 -0.77 10.40
CA PHE A 44 -7.43 -2.16 10.10
C PHE A 44 -8.92 -2.36 9.76
N ASN A 45 -9.82 -1.87 10.60
CA ASN A 45 -11.27 -2.05 10.41
C ASN A 45 -11.77 -1.38 9.14
N THR A 46 -11.25 -0.19 8.82
CA THR A 46 -11.60 0.51 7.58
C THR A 46 -11.16 -0.30 6.37
N ALA A 47 -9.90 -0.76 6.35
CA ALA A 47 -9.41 -1.58 5.25
C ALA A 47 -10.22 -2.87 5.10
N ILE A 48 -10.46 -3.61 6.18
CA ILE A 48 -11.25 -4.85 6.16
C ILE A 48 -12.68 -4.60 5.71
N HIS A 49 -13.31 -3.50 6.15
CA HIS A 49 -14.66 -3.16 5.70
C HIS A 49 -14.74 -3.08 4.16
N TYR A 50 -13.79 -2.40 3.53
CA TYR A 50 -13.78 -2.25 2.07
C TYR A 50 -13.30 -3.52 1.36
N ILE A 51 -12.31 -4.22 1.86
CA ILE A 51 -11.89 -5.52 1.31
C ILE A 51 -13.08 -6.45 1.25
N LEU A 52 -13.78 -6.67 2.37
CA LEU A 52 -14.93 -7.56 2.45
C LEU A 52 -16.11 -7.09 1.57
N LYS A 53 -16.33 -5.77 1.46
CA LYS A 53 -17.34 -5.21 0.57
C LYS A 53 -17.14 -5.67 -0.86
N TYR A 54 -15.93 -5.59 -1.37
CA TYR A 54 -15.62 -5.93 -2.77
C TYR A 54 -15.36 -7.42 -2.99
N LEU A 55 -14.81 -8.14 -2.02
CA LEU A 55 -14.66 -9.60 -2.13
C LEU A 55 -16.02 -10.32 -2.23
N LYS A 56 -17.07 -9.79 -1.59
CA LYS A 56 -18.45 -10.34 -1.68
C LYS A 56 -19.05 -10.23 -3.08
N GLU A 57 -18.51 -9.40 -3.94
CA GLU A 57 -18.93 -9.28 -5.35
C GLU A 57 -18.34 -10.40 -6.23
N LEU A 58 -17.36 -11.15 -5.71
CA LEU A 58 -16.63 -12.20 -6.40
C LEU A 58 -17.08 -13.59 -5.93
N SER A 59 -16.99 -14.58 -6.81
CA SER A 59 -17.30 -15.98 -6.47
C SER A 59 -16.02 -16.69 -6.06
N ASP A 60 -15.94 -17.17 -4.81
CA ASP A 60 -14.81 -17.92 -4.24
C ASP A 60 -13.44 -17.27 -4.53
N PRO A 61 -13.23 -15.99 -4.13
CA PRO A 61 -12.06 -15.24 -4.55
C PRO A 61 -10.77 -15.73 -3.89
N LYS A 62 -9.71 -15.81 -4.71
CA LYS A 62 -8.33 -16.05 -4.27
C LYS A 62 -7.66 -14.71 -4.00
N VAL A 63 -7.15 -14.51 -2.80
CA VAL A 63 -6.51 -13.28 -2.33
C VAL A 63 -5.01 -13.47 -2.23
N LEU A 64 -4.24 -12.54 -2.80
CA LEU A 64 -2.80 -12.41 -2.59
C LEU A 64 -2.53 -11.22 -1.68
N ASP A 65 -1.92 -11.47 -0.52
CA ASP A 65 -1.49 -10.43 0.44
C ASP A 65 0.02 -10.23 0.30
N VAL A 66 0.44 -9.10 -0.29
CA VAL A 66 1.84 -8.77 -0.58
C VAL A 66 2.35 -7.73 0.42
N GLY A 67 3.43 -8.08 1.13
CA GLY A 67 3.90 -7.36 2.31
C GLY A 67 3.05 -7.70 3.52
N ALA A 68 2.73 -9.00 3.67
CA ALA A 68 1.75 -9.49 4.65
C ALA A 68 2.17 -9.30 6.12
N GLY A 69 3.43 -8.92 6.38
CA GLY A 69 3.96 -8.78 7.73
C GLY A 69 3.85 -10.09 8.51
N THR A 70 3.33 -10.01 9.72
CA THR A 70 3.06 -11.19 10.58
C THR A 70 1.73 -11.89 10.27
N GLY A 71 1.00 -11.43 9.22
CA GLY A 71 -0.18 -12.09 8.68
C GLY A 71 -1.52 -11.58 9.22
N ARG A 72 -1.61 -10.35 9.73
CA ARG A 72 -2.85 -9.86 10.35
C ARG A 72 -4.04 -9.81 9.38
N TYR A 73 -3.85 -9.28 8.18
CA TYR A 73 -4.89 -9.25 7.14
C TYR A 73 -5.13 -10.66 6.59
N SER A 74 -4.06 -11.36 6.24
CA SER A 74 -4.10 -12.74 5.75
C SER A 74 -4.86 -13.67 6.70
N GLY A 75 -4.50 -13.67 7.99
CA GLY A 75 -5.12 -14.52 8.99
C GLY A 75 -6.59 -14.18 9.25
N TYR A 76 -6.95 -12.88 9.24
CA TYR A 76 -8.34 -12.47 9.39
C TYR A 76 -9.19 -12.93 8.19
N LEU A 77 -8.74 -12.72 6.98
CA LEU A 77 -9.46 -13.17 5.77
C LEU A 77 -9.55 -14.70 5.71
N PHE A 78 -8.47 -15.41 6.05
CA PHE A 78 -8.45 -16.86 6.13
C PHE A 78 -9.46 -17.38 7.16
N SER A 79 -9.57 -16.75 8.34
CA SER A 79 -10.55 -17.11 9.37
C SER A 79 -12.01 -16.96 8.93
N LEU A 80 -12.26 -16.13 7.91
CA LEU A 80 -13.57 -15.94 7.27
C LEU A 80 -13.82 -16.92 6.10
N GLY A 81 -12.87 -17.84 5.84
CA GLY A 81 -13.00 -18.86 4.81
C GLY A 81 -12.49 -18.46 3.42
N TYR A 82 -11.82 -17.31 3.28
CA TYR A 82 -11.22 -16.92 2.00
C TYR A 82 -9.94 -17.72 1.72
N SER A 83 -9.70 -18.02 0.44
CA SER A 83 -8.43 -18.59 -0.03
C SER A 83 -7.36 -17.50 -0.07
N VAL A 84 -6.40 -17.54 0.84
CA VAL A 84 -5.36 -16.51 0.99
C VAL A 84 -3.98 -17.11 0.72
N THR A 85 -3.17 -16.37 -0.04
CA THR A 85 -1.72 -16.60 -0.21
C THR A 85 -0.98 -15.35 0.23
N SER A 86 0.15 -15.49 0.92
CA SER A 86 0.92 -14.36 1.44
C SER A 86 2.32 -14.30 0.86
N VAL A 87 2.80 -13.08 0.61
CA VAL A 87 4.20 -12.77 0.26
C VAL A 87 4.74 -11.79 1.28
N GLU A 88 5.92 -12.05 1.82
CA GLU A 88 6.57 -11.18 2.80
C GLU A 88 8.07 -11.10 2.51
N LEU A 89 8.62 -9.89 2.52
CA LEU A 89 10.02 -9.61 2.24
C LEU A 89 10.92 -9.94 3.46
N VAL A 90 10.43 -9.62 4.66
CA VAL A 90 11.21 -9.75 5.90
C VAL A 90 11.07 -11.16 6.44
N LYS A 91 12.18 -11.92 6.41
CA LYS A 91 12.21 -13.33 6.84
C LYS A 91 11.68 -13.53 8.26
N HIS A 92 11.95 -12.60 9.18
CA HIS A 92 11.44 -12.66 10.56
C HIS A 92 9.91 -12.63 10.58
N ASN A 93 9.31 -11.68 9.87
CA ASN A 93 7.84 -11.56 9.77
C ASN A 93 7.22 -12.82 9.15
N LEU A 94 7.83 -13.35 8.08
CA LEU A 94 7.38 -14.57 7.44
C LEU A 94 7.40 -15.78 8.39
N ILE A 95 8.43 -15.90 9.24
CA ILE A 95 8.49 -16.95 10.27
C ILE A 95 7.33 -16.78 11.26
N MET A 96 7.04 -15.55 11.69
CA MET A 96 5.92 -15.28 12.59
C MET A 96 4.58 -15.54 11.93
N LEU A 97 4.39 -15.17 10.65
CA LEU A 97 3.19 -15.46 9.88
C LEU A 97 2.94 -16.98 9.83
N ARG A 98 3.95 -17.77 9.47
CA ARG A 98 3.86 -19.24 9.41
C ARG A 98 3.57 -19.89 10.77
N LYS A 99 4.08 -19.29 11.84
CA LYS A 99 3.79 -19.76 13.20
C LYS A 99 2.35 -19.45 13.60
N ASN A 100 1.85 -18.27 13.27
CA ASN A 100 0.51 -17.81 13.64
C ASN A 100 -0.57 -18.46 12.75
N TYR A 101 -0.25 -18.69 11.47
CA TYR A 101 -1.20 -19.17 10.46
C TYR A 101 -0.55 -20.24 9.56
N PRO A 102 -0.29 -21.45 10.09
CA PRO A 102 0.46 -22.50 9.39
C PRO A 102 -0.23 -22.99 8.11
N ASP A 103 -1.55 -22.85 8.01
CA ASP A 103 -2.32 -23.32 6.86
C ASP A 103 -2.38 -22.28 5.70
N ILE A 104 -1.85 -21.07 5.89
CA ILE A 104 -1.78 -20.06 4.85
C ILE A 104 -0.50 -20.28 4.01
N PRO A 105 -0.60 -20.59 2.69
CA PRO A 105 0.56 -20.59 1.80
C PRO A 105 1.29 -19.27 1.85
N SER A 106 2.57 -19.28 2.24
CA SER A 106 3.33 -18.05 2.44
C SER A 106 4.76 -18.16 1.92
N PHE A 107 5.22 -17.11 1.24
CA PHE A 107 6.47 -17.10 0.49
C PHE A 107 7.33 -15.87 0.83
N LEU A 108 8.65 -16.08 0.84
CA LEU A 108 9.59 -14.97 0.85
C LEU A 108 9.61 -14.35 -0.54
N GLY A 109 9.43 -13.02 -0.65
CA GLY A 109 9.39 -12.34 -1.94
C GLY A 109 9.25 -10.84 -1.82
N ASN A 110 9.45 -10.14 -2.93
CA ASN A 110 9.37 -8.70 -3.07
C ASN A 110 8.14 -8.32 -3.93
N ALA A 111 7.46 -7.23 -3.59
CA ALA A 111 6.31 -6.73 -4.35
C ALA A 111 6.66 -6.38 -5.80
N THR A 112 7.92 -6.02 -6.08
CA THR A 112 8.42 -5.71 -7.42
C THR A 112 8.76 -6.93 -8.27
N ASP A 113 8.64 -8.15 -7.70
CA ASP A 113 8.86 -9.42 -8.39
C ASP A 113 7.92 -10.50 -7.83
N LEU A 114 6.79 -10.68 -8.50
CA LEU A 114 5.82 -11.74 -8.23
C LEU A 114 5.88 -12.86 -9.28
N SER A 115 7.02 -13.03 -9.96
CA SER A 115 7.23 -14.02 -11.04
C SER A 115 6.95 -15.46 -10.62
N LYS A 116 6.93 -15.74 -9.33
CA LYS A 116 6.52 -17.02 -8.75
C LYS A 116 5.06 -17.37 -9.04
N PHE A 117 4.22 -16.39 -9.34
CA PHE A 117 2.79 -16.55 -9.60
C PHE A 117 2.49 -16.33 -11.07
N ASP A 118 1.60 -17.16 -11.60
CA ASP A 118 1.13 -17.05 -12.97
C ASP A 118 0.30 -15.78 -13.17
N ASP A 119 0.23 -15.32 -14.41
CA ASP A 119 -0.66 -14.24 -14.81
C ASP A 119 -2.11 -14.62 -14.48
N GLU A 120 -2.89 -13.64 -14.05
CA GLU A 120 -4.32 -13.80 -13.78
C GLU A 120 -4.66 -14.97 -12.84
N SER A 121 -3.85 -15.16 -11.77
CA SER A 121 -4.00 -16.26 -10.81
C SER A 121 -4.81 -15.89 -9.56
N PHE A 122 -4.99 -14.56 -9.27
CA PHE A 122 -5.70 -14.06 -8.10
C PHE A 122 -6.87 -13.14 -8.47
N ASP A 123 -7.91 -13.13 -7.62
CA ASP A 123 -9.09 -12.29 -7.78
C ASP A 123 -8.96 -10.98 -7.00
N ALA A 124 -8.09 -10.95 -6.00
CA ALA A 124 -7.76 -9.73 -5.25
C ALA A 124 -6.27 -9.72 -4.86
N VAL A 125 -5.67 -8.53 -4.88
CA VAL A 125 -4.28 -8.29 -4.42
C VAL A 125 -4.31 -7.18 -3.38
N ILE A 126 -3.66 -7.39 -2.24
CA ILE A 126 -3.47 -6.42 -1.17
C ILE A 126 -2.01 -5.96 -1.18
N LEU A 127 -1.78 -4.64 -1.19
CA LEU A 127 -0.47 -3.98 -1.19
C LEU A 127 -0.44 -2.91 -0.09
N PHE A 128 -0.42 -3.32 1.18
CA PHE A 128 -0.49 -2.34 2.28
C PHE A 128 0.89 -1.94 2.81
N GLY A 129 1.85 -2.82 2.87
CA GLY A 129 3.22 -2.49 3.29
C GLY A 129 4.09 -1.88 2.19
N PRO A 130 4.16 -2.51 1.01
CA PRO A 130 5.18 -2.20 0.02
C PRO A 130 5.19 -0.75 -0.46
N MET A 131 4.02 -0.13 -0.69
CA MET A 131 3.93 1.15 -1.39
C MET A 131 4.53 2.34 -0.64
N TYR A 132 4.69 2.25 0.67
CA TYR A 132 5.38 3.27 1.45
C TYR A 132 6.81 2.89 1.87
N HIS A 133 7.26 1.68 1.52
CA HIS A 133 8.65 1.24 1.68
C HIS A 133 9.45 1.29 0.37
N LEU A 134 8.78 1.26 -0.78
CA LEU A 134 9.40 1.51 -2.08
C LEU A 134 9.63 3.01 -2.22
N ILE A 135 10.88 3.42 -2.43
CA ILE A 135 11.26 4.83 -2.38
C ILE A 135 11.00 5.51 -3.74
N SER A 136 11.41 4.88 -4.83
CA SER A 136 11.28 5.49 -6.16
C SER A 136 9.91 5.22 -6.80
N ASP A 137 9.51 6.11 -7.70
CA ASP A 137 8.27 5.95 -8.47
C ASP A 137 8.34 4.73 -9.38
N GLU A 138 9.52 4.42 -9.93
CA GLU A 138 9.76 3.25 -10.78
C GLU A 138 9.50 1.95 -10.02
N GLU A 139 9.94 1.86 -8.77
CA GLU A 139 9.70 0.69 -7.92
C GLU A 139 8.21 0.54 -7.60
N LYS A 140 7.51 1.64 -7.28
CA LYS A 140 6.07 1.63 -7.03
C LYS A 140 5.27 1.21 -8.26
N ILE A 141 5.62 1.78 -9.43
CA ILE A 141 5.01 1.41 -10.72
C ILE A 141 5.27 -0.08 -11.01
N LYS A 142 6.49 -0.56 -10.78
CA LYS A 142 6.84 -1.97 -10.98
C LYS A 142 6.01 -2.90 -10.09
N ALA A 143 5.83 -2.56 -8.81
CA ALA A 143 4.99 -3.32 -7.89
C ALA A 143 3.52 -3.33 -8.33
N LEU A 144 2.99 -2.20 -8.80
CA LEU A 144 1.63 -2.12 -9.34
C LEU A 144 1.46 -2.93 -10.63
N MET A 145 2.45 -2.94 -11.52
CA MET A 145 2.44 -3.74 -12.74
C MET A 145 2.46 -5.25 -12.43
N GLU A 146 3.24 -5.69 -11.45
CA GLU A 146 3.23 -7.07 -10.98
C GLU A 146 1.89 -7.45 -10.35
N ALA A 147 1.33 -6.58 -9.49
CA ALA A 147 -0.01 -6.78 -8.94
C ALA A 147 -1.07 -6.87 -10.05
N LYS A 148 -1.00 -5.99 -11.06
CA LYS A 148 -1.89 -6.01 -12.25
C LYS A 148 -1.72 -7.31 -13.05
N ARG A 149 -0.49 -7.79 -13.22
CA ARG A 149 -0.20 -9.02 -13.97
C ARG A 149 -0.86 -10.25 -13.34
N VAL A 150 -0.65 -10.44 -12.03
CA VAL A 150 -1.20 -11.59 -11.31
C VAL A 150 -2.71 -11.49 -11.05
N LEU A 151 -3.29 -10.29 -11.17
CA LEU A 151 -4.71 -10.05 -10.97
C LEU A 151 -5.53 -10.54 -12.18
N ARG A 152 -6.61 -11.28 -11.93
CA ARG A 152 -7.61 -11.66 -12.93
C ARG A 152 -8.40 -10.45 -13.43
N LYS A 153 -9.04 -10.60 -14.58
CA LYS A 153 -10.04 -9.65 -15.08
C LYS A 153 -11.14 -9.48 -14.04
N ASN A 154 -11.59 -8.23 -13.85
CA ASN A 154 -12.60 -7.84 -12.85
C ASN A 154 -12.18 -7.99 -11.39
N GLY A 155 -10.94 -8.41 -11.10
CA GLY A 155 -10.39 -8.46 -9.76
C GLY A 155 -10.07 -7.07 -9.20
N TYR A 156 -9.72 -7.00 -7.91
CA TYR A 156 -9.45 -5.77 -7.19
C TYR A 156 -8.02 -5.72 -6.67
N ILE A 157 -7.41 -4.53 -6.72
CA ILE A 157 -6.16 -4.23 -6.00
C ILE A 157 -6.52 -3.24 -4.89
N PHE A 158 -6.10 -3.56 -3.66
CA PHE A 158 -6.22 -2.71 -2.49
C PHE A 158 -4.84 -2.20 -2.12
N ILE A 159 -4.65 -0.89 -2.11
CA ILE A 159 -3.33 -0.28 -1.94
C ILE A 159 -3.38 0.74 -0.83
N SER A 160 -2.46 0.65 0.14
CA SER A 160 -2.28 1.68 1.16
C SER A 160 -1.07 2.54 0.84
N TYR A 161 -1.26 3.86 0.89
CA TYR A 161 -0.21 4.86 0.72
C TYR A 161 -0.06 5.71 1.98
N TYR A 162 1.17 6.16 2.25
CA TYR A 162 1.48 7.06 3.36
C TYR A 162 1.53 8.50 2.85
N MET A 163 0.75 9.40 3.48
CA MET A 163 0.49 10.72 2.91
C MET A 163 1.51 11.76 3.33
N ASN A 164 1.98 12.55 2.34
CA ASN A 164 2.95 13.62 2.53
C ASN A 164 2.48 14.67 3.54
N ASP A 165 1.24 15.14 3.41
CA ASP A 165 0.76 16.25 4.24
C ASP A 165 0.54 15.81 5.70
N TYR A 166 0.22 14.53 5.93
CA TYR A 166 0.29 13.96 7.26
C TYR A 166 1.71 14.03 7.84
N ALA A 167 2.74 13.61 7.08
CA ALA A 167 4.12 13.63 7.55
C ALA A 167 4.57 15.06 7.90
N ILE A 168 4.25 16.04 7.05
CA ILE A 168 4.57 17.45 7.29
C ILE A 168 3.84 17.98 8.54
N LEU A 169 2.54 17.76 8.66
CA LEU A 169 1.77 18.26 9.79
C LEU A 169 2.17 17.57 11.09
N LYS A 170 2.20 16.22 11.08
CA LYS A 170 2.47 15.44 12.29
C LYS A 170 3.93 15.50 12.71
N HIS A 171 4.83 15.07 11.83
CA HIS A 171 6.25 14.94 12.15
C HIS A 171 6.99 16.28 12.01
N GLY A 172 6.60 17.10 11.04
CA GLY A 172 7.17 18.43 10.85
C GLY A 172 6.73 19.39 11.95
N PHE A 173 5.45 19.77 11.96
CA PHE A 173 4.97 20.86 12.83
C PHE A 173 4.64 20.40 14.25
N LEU A 174 3.82 19.35 14.43
CA LEU A 174 3.38 18.94 15.77
C LEU A 174 4.53 18.33 16.58
N ASP A 175 5.41 17.57 15.96
CA ASP A 175 6.61 17.02 16.61
C ASP A 175 7.81 17.98 16.57
N LYS A 176 7.62 19.22 16.04
CA LYS A 176 8.59 20.34 16.00
C LYS A 176 9.89 20.04 15.24
N ASN A 177 9.82 19.21 14.20
CA ASN A 177 10.97 18.86 13.36
C ASN A 177 11.04 19.66 12.06
N ILE A 178 10.11 20.58 11.78
CA ILE A 178 10.02 21.24 10.46
C ILE A 178 11.27 22.05 10.12
N ILE A 179 11.82 22.83 11.07
CA ILE A 179 13.02 23.64 10.86
C ILE A 179 14.24 22.72 10.59
N PRO A 180 14.58 21.75 11.46
CA PRO A 180 15.65 20.79 11.15
C PRO A 180 15.45 20.04 9.82
N SER A 181 14.20 19.75 9.43
CA SER A 181 13.92 19.07 8.16
C SER A 181 14.30 19.93 6.96
N PHE A 182 14.00 21.25 6.99
CA PHE A 182 14.45 22.17 5.94
C PHE A 182 15.97 22.35 5.93
N GLU A 183 16.60 22.54 7.09
CA GLU A 183 18.05 22.71 7.21
C GLU A 183 18.83 21.50 6.68
N ASN A 184 18.28 20.29 6.82
CA ASN A 184 18.88 19.05 6.33
C ASN A 184 18.39 18.60 4.95
N ASN A 185 17.65 19.45 4.22
CA ASN A 185 17.10 19.14 2.90
C ASN A 185 16.27 17.85 2.88
N LEU A 186 15.47 17.63 3.92
CA LEU A 186 14.50 16.53 4.00
C LEU A 186 13.10 16.94 3.54
N VAL A 187 12.89 18.23 3.35
CA VAL A 187 11.64 18.84 2.85
C VAL A 187 12.00 19.94 1.87
N ASP A 188 11.32 20.01 0.74
CA ASP A 188 11.49 21.07 -0.26
C ASP A 188 10.61 22.30 0.02
N ASN A 189 10.77 23.34 -0.81
CA ASN A 189 10.02 24.59 -0.70
C ASN A 189 8.50 24.43 -0.96
N SER A 190 8.06 23.34 -1.52
CA SER A 190 6.65 22.98 -1.72
C SER A 190 6.09 22.12 -0.57
N PHE A 191 6.86 21.96 0.51
CA PHE A 191 6.57 21.06 1.62
C PHE A 191 6.40 19.59 1.20
N ARG A 192 7.18 19.15 0.22
CA ARG A 192 7.26 17.75 -0.14
C ARG A 192 8.42 17.10 0.63
N VAL A 193 8.15 15.98 1.27
CA VAL A 193 9.20 15.17 1.92
C VAL A 193 10.11 14.59 0.83
N ILE A 194 11.40 14.77 0.99
CA ILE A 194 12.43 14.23 0.10
C ILE A 194 12.93 12.92 0.72
N SER A 195 12.35 11.81 0.26
CA SER A 195 12.78 10.48 0.69
C SER A 195 14.04 10.07 -0.07
N LYS A 196 15.05 9.61 0.69
CA LYS A 196 16.30 9.08 0.16
C LYS A 196 16.22 7.56 0.10
N GLN A 197 17.07 6.94 -0.73
CA GLN A 197 17.06 5.49 -0.90
C GLN A 197 17.25 4.69 0.39
N ASP A 198 17.90 5.28 1.40
CA ASP A 198 18.12 4.65 2.70
C ASP A 198 17.00 4.92 3.71
N ASP A 199 15.99 5.71 3.34
CA ASP A 199 14.87 6.00 4.22
C ASP A 199 13.93 4.80 4.31
N LEU A 200 13.31 4.68 5.49
CA LEU A 200 12.37 3.61 5.75
C LEU A 200 11.03 3.81 5.05
N TYR A 201 10.62 5.08 4.89
CA TYR A 201 9.32 5.46 4.36
C TYR A 201 9.43 6.46 3.22
N SER A 202 8.57 6.32 2.23
CA SER A 202 8.26 7.34 1.24
C SER A 202 6.83 7.82 1.41
N PHE A 203 6.63 9.10 1.10
CA PHE A 203 5.35 9.78 1.27
C PHE A 203 4.89 10.29 -0.08
N VAL A 204 3.58 10.19 -0.32
CA VAL A 204 2.98 10.59 -1.59
C VAL A 204 1.86 11.61 -1.37
N ARG A 205 1.51 12.34 -2.42
CA ARG A 205 0.30 13.15 -2.52
C ARG A 205 -0.73 12.47 -3.41
N LEU A 206 -1.94 12.99 -3.46
CA LEU A 206 -3.02 12.42 -4.28
C LEU A 206 -2.67 12.41 -5.77
N GLU A 207 -1.98 13.46 -6.24
CA GLU A 207 -1.50 13.55 -7.63
C GLU A 207 -0.49 12.46 -8.00
N ASP A 208 0.36 12.03 -7.05
CA ASP A 208 1.30 10.92 -7.28
C ASP A 208 0.54 9.59 -7.41
N ILE A 209 -0.46 9.38 -6.55
CA ILE A 209 -1.33 8.19 -6.59
C ILE A 209 -2.10 8.13 -7.93
N ASP A 210 -2.59 9.28 -8.41
CA ASP A 210 -3.23 9.38 -9.72
C ASP A 210 -2.27 9.04 -10.85
N HIS A 211 -1.04 9.55 -10.78
CA HIS A 211 0.00 9.25 -11.75
C HIS A 211 0.31 7.75 -11.82
N TYR A 212 0.54 7.09 -10.68
CA TYR A 212 0.84 5.64 -10.66
C TYR A 212 -0.28 4.82 -11.27
N LYS A 213 -1.54 5.12 -10.90
CA LYS A 213 -2.73 4.47 -11.45
C LYS A 213 -2.79 4.63 -12.97
N ASP A 214 -2.55 5.84 -13.48
CA ASP A 214 -2.66 6.15 -14.92
C ASP A 214 -1.54 5.49 -15.72
N VAL A 215 -0.28 5.54 -15.25
CA VAL A 215 0.86 4.84 -15.87
C VAL A 215 0.63 3.33 -15.93
N CYS A 216 0.04 2.74 -14.89
CA CYS A 216 -0.27 1.31 -14.86
C CYS A 216 -1.55 0.95 -15.60
N ASP A 217 -2.27 1.91 -16.22
CA ASP A 217 -3.57 1.69 -16.85
C ASP A 217 -4.51 0.88 -15.95
N LEU A 218 -4.71 1.40 -14.73
CA LEU A 218 -5.63 0.88 -13.73
C LEU A 218 -6.79 1.84 -13.55
N LYS A 219 -7.98 1.32 -13.26
CA LYS A 219 -9.20 2.14 -13.04
C LYS A 219 -9.50 2.22 -11.55
N ARG A 220 -9.61 3.44 -11.03
CA ARG A 220 -10.03 3.66 -9.64
C ARG A 220 -11.50 3.32 -9.46
N VAL A 221 -11.76 2.44 -8.50
CA VAL A 221 -13.10 2.13 -8.01
C VAL A 221 -13.46 3.08 -6.88
N LYS A 222 -12.53 3.27 -5.94
CA LYS A 222 -12.70 4.12 -4.78
C LYS A 222 -11.34 4.51 -4.21
N ILE A 223 -11.25 5.72 -3.66
CA ILE A 223 -10.15 6.15 -2.79
C ILE A 223 -10.75 6.67 -1.48
N ILE A 224 -10.17 6.28 -0.35
CA ILE A 224 -10.70 6.59 0.98
C ILE A 224 -9.58 6.94 1.96
N SER A 225 -9.94 7.79 2.92
CA SER A 225 -9.12 8.06 4.10
C SER A 225 -9.13 6.82 5.01
N GLN A 226 -8.02 6.07 5.07
CA GLN A 226 -7.99 4.77 5.76
C GLN A 226 -8.07 4.91 7.28
N ASP A 227 -7.43 5.92 7.84
CA ASP A 227 -7.37 6.21 9.28
C ASP A 227 -7.74 7.65 9.66
N GLY A 228 -7.94 8.53 8.67
CA GLY A 228 -8.34 9.91 8.88
C GLY A 228 -7.37 10.68 9.76
N LEU A 229 -7.93 11.43 10.70
CA LEU A 229 -7.15 12.19 11.67
C LEU A 229 -6.79 11.39 12.92
N THR A 230 -7.04 10.07 12.93
CA THR A 230 -6.89 9.22 14.12
C THR A 230 -5.48 9.28 14.70
N ASP A 231 -4.46 9.30 13.83
CA ASP A 231 -3.08 9.28 14.27
C ASP A 231 -2.59 10.63 14.85
N TYR A 232 -3.18 11.75 14.44
CA TYR A 232 -2.92 13.06 15.06
C TYR A 232 -3.38 13.08 16.53
N PHE A 233 -4.51 12.41 16.82
CA PHE A 233 -5.13 12.33 18.13
C PHE A 233 -4.93 10.97 18.79
N ARG A 234 -3.83 10.30 18.49
CA ARG A 234 -3.53 8.91 18.95
C ARG A 234 -3.72 8.75 20.45
N ARG A 235 -3.27 9.72 21.27
CA ARG A 235 -3.40 9.65 22.73
C ARG A 235 -4.86 9.68 23.14
N ASP A 236 -5.62 10.61 22.59
CA ASP A 236 -7.04 10.82 22.94
C ASP A 236 -7.87 9.62 22.47
N ILE A 237 -7.68 9.16 21.24
CA ILE A 237 -8.37 7.98 20.71
C ILE A 237 -8.07 6.72 21.52
N ASN A 238 -6.83 6.52 21.97
CA ASN A 238 -6.47 5.39 22.80
C ASN A 238 -7.09 5.47 24.21
N SER A 239 -7.49 6.66 24.68
CA SER A 239 -8.08 6.88 26.00
C SER A 239 -9.62 6.78 26.03
N LEU A 240 -10.29 6.74 24.87
CA LEU A 240 -11.74 6.59 24.78
C LEU A 240 -12.22 5.34 25.55
N SER A 241 -13.41 5.36 26.09
CA SER A 241 -14.10 4.16 26.56
C SER A 241 -14.38 3.22 25.38
N GLU A 242 -14.80 2.00 25.66
CA GLU A 242 -15.16 1.05 24.58
C GLU A 242 -16.37 1.53 23.78
N GLU A 243 -17.37 2.10 24.46
CA GLU A 243 -18.56 2.64 23.81
C GLU A 243 -18.25 3.84 22.92
N GLU A 244 -17.46 4.80 23.41
CA GLU A 244 -16.99 5.96 22.63
C GLU A 244 -16.16 5.52 21.44
N PHE A 245 -15.27 4.54 21.62
CA PHE A 245 -14.46 4.04 20.54
C PHE A 245 -15.29 3.33 19.46
N ASN A 246 -16.30 2.57 19.82
CA ASN A 246 -17.23 1.95 18.87
C ASN A 246 -18.05 3.00 18.10
N LEU A 247 -18.43 4.12 18.73
CA LEU A 247 -19.03 5.26 18.05
C LEU A 247 -18.04 5.96 17.13
N TYR A 248 -16.78 6.11 17.55
CA TYR A 248 -15.74 6.68 16.71
C TYR A 248 -15.48 5.86 15.44
N LEU A 249 -15.45 4.52 15.52
CA LEU A 249 -15.35 3.64 14.35
C LEU A 249 -16.51 3.86 13.36
N LYS A 250 -17.75 3.96 13.88
CA LYS A 250 -18.92 4.25 13.04
C LYS A 250 -18.84 5.63 12.39
N TYR A 251 -18.43 6.64 13.17
CA TYR A 251 -18.21 7.99 12.66
C TYR A 251 -17.16 7.98 11.54
N HIS A 252 -15.99 7.38 11.78
CA HIS A 252 -14.93 7.30 10.79
C HIS A 252 -15.40 6.67 9.48
N LEU A 253 -16.07 5.51 9.53
CA LEU A 253 -16.64 4.85 8.36
C LEU A 253 -17.69 5.71 7.64
N SER A 254 -18.39 6.60 8.34
CA SER A 254 -19.37 7.50 7.72
C SER A 254 -18.76 8.68 6.97
N VAL A 255 -17.48 9.01 7.26
CA VAL A 255 -16.80 10.17 6.68
C VAL A 255 -15.55 9.82 5.86
N CYS A 256 -15.05 8.59 5.93
CA CYS A 256 -13.79 8.19 5.29
C CYS A 256 -13.78 8.30 3.75
N GLU A 257 -14.96 8.30 3.11
CA GLU A 257 -15.09 8.51 1.65
C GLU A 257 -15.13 10.01 1.27
N ARG A 258 -15.16 10.92 2.24
CA ARG A 258 -15.23 12.36 1.96
C ARG A 258 -13.88 12.87 1.49
N TYR A 259 -13.89 13.61 0.38
CA TYR A 259 -12.70 14.14 -0.26
C TYR A 259 -11.84 15.00 0.68
N GLU A 260 -12.48 15.73 1.59
CA GLU A 260 -11.82 16.64 2.53
C GLU A 260 -10.87 15.94 3.52
N PHE A 261 -11.02 14.61 3.69
CA PHE A 261 -10.19 13.84 4.61
C PHE A 261 -9.02 13.10 3.93
N LEU A 262 -8.95 13.07 2.59
CA LEU A 262 -7.97 12.24 1.90
C LEU A 262 -6.53 12.71 2.14
N GLY A 263 -6.23 13.97 1.80
CA GLY A 263 -4.86 14.48 1.81
C GLY A 263 -4.22 14.55 3.20
N THR A 264 -5.03 14.71 4.26
CA THR A 264 -4.56 14.82 5.64
C THR A 264 -4.63 13.51 6.43
N SER A 265 -5.18 12.45 5.87
CA SER A 265 -5.13 11.11 6.47
C SER A 265 -3.67 10.64 6.60
N SER A 266 -3.36 9.86 7.62
CA SER A 266 -2.04 9.21 7.69
C SER A 266 -1.89 8.23 6.53
N HIS A 267 -2.88 7.36 6.33
CA HIS A 267 -2.95 6.44 5.22
C HIS A 267 -4.19 6.69 4.35
N VAL A 268 -4.01 6.47 3.06
CA VAL A 268 -5.10 6.46 2.08
C VAL A 268 -5.17 5.07 1.46
N LEU A 269 -6.37 4.49 1.41
CA LEU A 269 -6.65 3.24 0.73
C LEU A 269 -7.19 3.53 -0.67
N ASP A 270 -6.45 3.15 -1.70
CA ASP A 270 -6.86 3.21 -3.11
C ASP A 270 -7.29 1.82 -3.59
N ILE A 271 -8.48 1.73 -4.16
CA ILE A 271 -9.09 0.49 -4.64
C ILE A 271 -9.20 0.57 -6.14
N LEU A 272 -8.46 -0.29 -6.82
CA LEU A 272 -8.31 -0.29 -8.26
C LEU A 272 -8.82 -1.60 -8.89
N LYS A 273 -9.15 -1.54 -10.19
CA LYS A 273 -9.42 -2.68 -11.07
C LYS A 273 -8.52 -2.63 -12.30
N LYS A 274 -8.30 -3.77 -12.95
CA LYS A 274 -7.78 -3.77 -14.32
C LYS A 274 -8.69 -2.94 -15.22
N GLY A 275 -8.09 -2.06 -16.05
CA GLY A 275 -8.79 -1.41 -17.15
C GLY A 275 -9.32 -2.47 -18.11
N GLU A 276 -10.55 -2.33 -18.60
CA GLU A 276 -10.98 -3.09 -19.76
C GLU A 276 -10.21 -2.55 -20.97
N TRP A 277 -9.54 -3.45 -21.71
CA TRP A 277 -9.02 -3.10 -23.00
C TRP A 277 -10.20 -2.79 -23.93
N PHE A 278 -10.61 -1.53 -24.00
CA PHE A 278 -11.30 -1.09 -25.19
C PHE A 278 -10.23 -1.03 -26.28
N PHE A 279 -10.16 -2.04 -27.14
CA PHE A 279 -9.61 -1.87 -28.46
C PHE A 279 -10.45 -0.75 -29.11
N THR A 280 -10.02 0.49 -28.91
CA THR A 280 -10.49 1.59 -29.76
C THR A 280 -9.91 1.27 -31.12
N PHE A 281 -10.74 0.69 -31.99
CA PHE A 281 -10.49 0.55 -33.41
C PHE A 281 -10.33 1.95 -34.02
N CYS A 282 -9.23 2.64 -33.72
CA CYS A 282 -8.81 3.88 -34.36
C CYS A 282 -7.84 3.65 -35.52
N TYR A 283 -7.80 2.44 -36.08
CA TYR A 283 -6.95 2.14 -37.23
C TYR A 283 -7.71 1.83 -38.53
N ALA A 284 -9.00 2.12 -38.62
CA ALA A 284 -9.80 1.82 -39.84
C ALA A 284 -10.16 3.07 -40.69
N TRP A 285 -9.73 4.28 -40.34
CA TRP A 285 -10.12 5.50 -41.12
C TRP A 285 -8.97 6.18 -41.87
N TYR A 286 -7.75 5.62 -41.87
CA TYR A 286 -6.62 6.26 -42.58
C TYR A 286 -6.32 5.64 -43.96
N PHE A 287 -7.02 4.62 -44.42
CA PHE A 287 -6.80 3.97 -45.71
C PHE A 287 -7.90 4.21 -46.77
N HIS A 288 -8.88 5.06 -46.52
CA HIS A 288 -9.96 5.36 -47.49
C HIS A 288 -9.92 6.79 -48.07
N LEU A 289 -8.80 7.51 -47.96
CA LEU A 289 -8.63 8.83 -48.56
C LEU A 289 -7.46 8.92 -49.58
N LEU A 290 -6.96 7.81 -50.05
CA LEU A 290 -5.98 7.71 -51.14
C LEU A 290 -6.33 6.57 -52.10
N SER A 291 -7.54 6.56 -52.61
CA SER A 291 -7.89 5.83 -53.86
C SER A 291 -8.83 6.67 -54.69
#